data_dc1c00ac163272d00502f010a125182e
#
_entry.id   dc1c00ac163272d00502f010a125182e
#
_cell.length_a   1.000
_cell.length_b   1.000
_cell.length_c   1.000
_cell.angle_alpha   90.00
_cell.angle_beta   90.00
_cell.angle_gamma   90.00
#
_symmetry.space_group_name_H-M   'P 1'
#
loop_
_entity.id
_entity.type
_entity.pdbx_description
1 polymer ?
#
loop_
_entity_poly.entity_id
_entity_poly.type
_entity_poly.pdbx_seq_one_letter_code
_entity_poly.pdbx_strand_id
1 'polypeptide(L)'
;MSFIEVKSFAKINLALNVTGKSRLLHKIESIVSFISLCDLILIKKIKGPDHQISFYGNFSKNIDTNNTVVKLFKILDEKKLLKDEKFQIRIKKNIPQKAGLGGGSMNASSVLNFLIKKKIIKISQKQILNISSLIGSDVILGINQSSAILKSNNIVKKFSKCPIFHTLLVKPNFGCSTKEIYSKVKKITNSKFNNPKKLMFNPEYLARQENALEVAAFSRYPRLKKIKSFLENLQNPLFVRMTGSGSILVAYYQSKKDCELAKVQFKRKFEKYWCNVSKTL
;
A
#
# COMPACT_ATOMS: atom_id res chain seq x y z
N MET A 1 6.62 -23.60 20.34
CA MET A 1 5.41 -23.15 19.59
C MET A 1 5.72 -23.16 18.11
N SER A 2 4.75 -23.51 17.26
CA SER A 2 4.88 -23.43 15.79
C SER A 2 4.71 -21.99 15.29
N PHE A 3 5.16 -21.71 14.06
CA PHE A 3 4.88 -20.45 13.39
C PHE A 3 3.40 -20.34 13.03
N ILE A 4 2.86 -19.13 13.16
CA ILE A 4 1.54 -18.75 12.66
C ILE A 4 1.75 -17.87 11.43
N GLU A 5 1.10 -18.22 10.32
CA GLU A 5 1.16 -17.45 9.08
C GLU A 5 0.10 -16.34 9.07
N VAL A 6 0.51 -15.15 8.63
CA VAL A 6 -0.34 -13.98 8.44
C VAL A 6 -0.10 -13.39 7.04
N LYS A 7 -1.15 -13.18 6.26
CA LYS A 7 -1.09 -12.48 4.97
C LYS A 7 -1.11 -10.98 5.17
N SER A 8 -0.16 -10.30 4.56
CA SER A 8 -0.06 -8.83 4.56
C SER A 8 -0.32 -8.32 3.14
N PHE A 9 -1.56 -7.95 2.85
CA PHE A 9 -2.00 -7.55 1.52
C PHE A 9 -1.46 -6.17 1.12
N ALA A 10 -1.07 -6.02 -0.14
CA ALA A 10 -0.68 -4.75 -0.71
C ALA A 10 -1.89 -3.80 -0.79
N LYS A 11 -1.67 -2.49 -0.58
CA LYS A 11 -2.68 -1.47 -0.84
C LYS A 11 -2.41 -0.78 -2.18
N ILE A 12 -3.47 -0.33 -2.82
CA ILE A 12 -3.41 0.54 -4.00
C ILE A 12 -4.26 1.79 -3.76
N ASN A 13 -3.83 2.90 -4.35
CA ASN A 13 -4.62 4.12 -4.39
C ASN A 13 -5.46 4.11 -5.68
N LEU A 14 -6.77 3.97 -5.54
CA LEU A 14 -7.74 4.10 -6.64
C LEU A 14 -7.90 5.56 -7.07
N ALA A 15 -7.70 6.49 -6.14
CA ALA A 15 -7.59 7.93 -6.37
C ALA A 15 -6.73 8.55 -5.27
N LEU A 16 -6.03 9.64 -5.58
CA LEU A 16 -5.23 10.38 -4.60
C LEU A 16 -5.20 11.87 -4.96
N ASN A 17 -5.60 12.72 -4.02
CA ASN A 17 -5.50 14.17 -4.13
C ASN A 17 -4.55 14.74 -3.08
N VAL A 18 -3.87 15.82 -3.43
CA VAL A 18 -3.09 16.65 -2.49
C VAL A 18 -3.92 17.89 -2.17
N THR A 19 -4.39 17.98 -0.92
CA THR A 19 -5.35 19.00 -0.48
C THR A 19 -4.73 20.13 0.36
N GLY A 20 -3.44 20.03 0.63
CA GLY A 20 -2.71 21.04 1.36
C GLY A 20 -1.26 20.67 1.58
N LYS A 21 -0.51 21.63 2.12
CA LYS A 21 0.89 21.45 2.50
C LYS A 21 1.06 22.00 3.93
N SER A 22 1.64 21.21 4.81
CA SER A 22 2.16 21.66 6.10
C SER A 22 3.68 21.82 6.01
N ARG A 23 4.33 22.37 7.07
CA ARG A 23 5.79 22.56 7.09
C ARG A 23 6.57 21.26 6.75
N LEU A 24 6.07 20.10 7.16
CA LEU A 24 6.78 18.82 7.05
C LEU A 24 6.10 17.81 6.10
N LEU A 25 4.79 17.90 5.90
CA LEU A 25 4.01 16.88 5.19
C LEU A 25 2.95 17.50 4.29
N HIS A 26 2.59 16.81 3.22
CA HIS A 26 1.42 17.15 2.41
C HIS A 26 0.17 16.55 3.03
N LYS A 27 -0.92 17.31 3.07
CA LYS A 27 -2.24 16.79 3.37
C LYS A 27 -2.78 16.09 2.14
N ILE A 28 -3.22 14.87 2.29
CA ILE A 28 -3.75 14.05 1.20
C ILE A 28 -5.13 13.52 1.56
N GLU A 29 -5.90 13.23 0.54
CA GLU A 29 -7.07 12.37 0.62
C GLU A 29 -6.96 11.28 -0.44
N SER A 30 -7.53 10.11 -0.21
CA SER A 30 -7.37 8.99 -1.12
C SER A 30 -8.49 7.97 -1.00
N ILE A 31 -8.87 7.38 -2.13
CA ILE A 31 -9.66 6.14 -2.18
C ILE A 31 -8.67 4.99 -2.29
N VAL A 32 -8.73 4.07 -1.34
CA VAL A 32 -7.75 2.98 -1.19
C VAL A 32 -8.47 1.63 -1.22
N SER A 33 -7.88 0.66 -1.89
CA SER A 33 -8.27 -0.73 -1.82
C SER A 33 -7.07 -1.62 -1.54
N PHE A 34 -7.32 -2.84 -1.09
CA PHE A 34 -6.31 -3.89 -0.97
C PHE A 34 -6.42 -4.85 -2.13
N ILE A 35 -5.34 -5.53 -2.46
CA ILE A 35 -5.28 -6.48 -3.57
C ILE A 35 -4.75 -7.83 -3.09
N SER A 36 -5.03 -8.89 -3.86
CA SER A 36 -4.62 -10.26 -3.50
C SER A 36 -3.10 -10.49 -3.48
N LEU A 37 -2.29 -9.60 -4.05
CA LEU A 37 -0.83 -9.62 -3.86
C LEU A 37 -0.49 -9.34 -2.40
N CYS A 38 0.28 -10.23 -1.75
CA CYS A 38 0.61 -10.11 -0.34
C CYS A 38 2.03 -10.60 -0.02
N ASP A 39 2.63 -10.03 1.01
CA ASP A 39 3.74 -10.62 1.74
C ASP A 39 3.20 -11.69 2.72
N LEU A 40 4.00 -12.71 3.02
CA LEU A 40 3.67 -13.71 4.03
C LEU A 40 4.52 -13.47 5.27
N ILE A 41 3.89 -13.37 6.42
CA ILE A 41 4.53 -13.12 7.71
C ILE A 41 4.37 -14.35 8.59
N LEU A 42 5.48 -14.96 8.97
CA LEU A 42 5.52 -16.05 9.94
C LEU A 42 5.86 -15.47 11.31
N ILE A 43 5.00 -15.69 12.29
CA ILE A 43 5.10 -15.15 13.64
C ILE A 43 5.19 -16.28 14.66
N LYS A 44 6.20 -16.24 15.53
CA LYS A 44 6.40 -17.20 16.61
C LYS A 44 6.85 -16.47 17.87
N LYS A 45 6.27 -16.81 19.02
CA LYS A 45 6.80 -16.38 20.33
C LYS A 45 8.06 -17.19 20.65
N ILE A 46 9.10 -16.52 21.13
CA ILE A 46 10.40 -17.11 21.45
C ILE A 46 10.81 -16.74 22.88
N LYS A 47 11.75 -17.50 23.44
CA LYS A 47 12.53 -17.13 24.62
C LYS A 47 13.78 -16.40 24.14
N GLY A 48 14.22 -15.37 24.85
CA GLY A 48 15.44 -14.61 24.50
C GLY A 48 15.31 -13.14 24.88
N PRO A 49 16.39 -12.37 24.80
CA PRO A 49 16.41 -10.95 25.19
C PRO A 49 15.75 -10.05 24.16
N ASP A 50 15.80 -10.41 22.86
CA ASP A 50 15.43 -9.53 21.76
C ASP A 50 14.45 -10.18 20.78
N HIS A 51 13.71 -9.32 20.04
CA HIS A 51 12.94 -9.73 18.88
C HIS A 51 13.85 -10.10 17.72
N GLN A 52 13.50 -11.15 16.98
CA GLN A 52 14.21 -11.58 15.77
C GLN A 52 13.36 -11.27 14.55
N ILE A 53 13.79 -10.32 13.70
CA ILE A 53 13.07 -9.91 12.52
C ILE A 53 13.94 -10.16 11.30
N SER A 54 13.44 -10.97 10.35
CA SER A 54 14.17 -11.33 9.13
C SER A 54 13.27 -11.27 7.89
N PHE A 55 13.92 -11.02 6.74
CA PHE A 55 13.26 -10.90 5.44
C PHE A 55 13.89 -11.85 4.44
N TYR A 56 13.06 -12.45 3.59
CA TYR A 56 13.49 -13.32 2.51
C TYR A 56 12.56 -13.18 1.29
N GLY A 57 12.89 -13.81 0.17
CA GLY A 57 12.13 -13.72 -1.08
C GLY A 57 12.65 -12.65 -2.04
N ASN A 58 11.95 -12.50 -3.18
CA ASN A 58 12.46 -11.75 -4.34
C ASN A 58 12.69 -10.26 -4.07
N PHE A 59 12.00 -9.66 -3.11
CA PHE A 59 12.08 -8.23 -2.79
C PHE A 59 12.61 -7.96 -1.38
N SER A 60 13.42 -8.89 -0.83
CA SER A 60 14.00 -8.77 0.52
C SER A 60 15.34 -8.03 0.56
N LYS A 61 16.00 -7.81 -0.58
CA LYS A 61 17.32 -7.16 -0.62
C LYS A 61 17.22 -5.68 -0.23
N ASN A 62 18.21 -5.17 0.49
CA ASN A 62 18.33 -3.76 0.88
C ASN A 62 17.14 -3.21 1.70
N ILE A 63 16.53 -4.05 2.53
CA ILE A 63 15.55 -3.57 3.53
C ILE A 63 16.34 -2.91 4.66
N ASP A 64 15.92 -1.68 5.01
CA ASP A 64 16.51 -0.93 6.11
C ASP A 64 16.41 -1.70 7.44
N THR A 65 17.48 -1.71 8.23
CA THR A 65 17.49 -2.29 9.57
C THR A 65 16.47 -1.60 10.49
N ASN A 66 16.22 -0.30 10.30
CA ASN A 66 15.18 0.46 11.01
C ASN A 66 13.85 0.51 10.22
N ASN A 67 13.38 -0.64 9.73
CA ASN A 67 12.14 -0.76 8.97
C ASN A 67 10.89 -0.64 9.87
N THR A 68 9.71 -0.59 9.23
CA THR A 68 8.42 -0.37 9.91
C THR A 68 8.05 -1.44 10.93
N VAL A 69 8.48 -2.69 10.74
CA VAL A 69 8.20 -3.79 11.69
C VAL A 69 9.10 -3.68 12.90
N VAL A 70 10.38 -3.35 12.70
CA VAL A 70 11.33 -3.06 13.81
C VAL A 70 10.83 -1.86 14.62
N LYS A 71 10.41 -0.77 13.97
CA LYS A 71 9.82 0.39 14.64
C LYS A 71 8.58 0.02 15.47
N LEU A 72 7.71 -0.84 14.94
CA LEU A 72 6.55 -1.32 15.67
C LEU A 72 6.96 -1.99 16.99
N PHE A 73 7.86 -2.97 16.94
CA PHE A 73 8.28 -3.68 18.16
C PHE A 73 8.98 -2.75 19.14
N LYS A 74 9.84 -1.85 18.68
CA LYS A 74 10.48 -0.83 19.53
C LYS A 74 9.42 0.00 20.29
N ILE A 75 8.40 0.51 19.59
CA ILE A 75 7.32 1.28 20.22
C ILE A 75 6.52 0.44 21.22
N LEU A 76 6.26 -0.84 20.90
CA LEU A 76 5.50 -1.72 21.79
C LEU A 76 6.29 -2.06 23.06
N ASP A 77 7.61 -2.27 22.98
CA ASP A 77 8.50 -2.50 24.11
C ASP A 77 8.62 -1.22 24.97
N GLU A 78 8.90 -0.06 24.39
CA GLU A 78 8.97 1.23 25.08
C GLU A 78 7.69 1.54 25.88
N LYS A 79 6.53 1.14 25.33
CA LYS A 79 5.22 1.28 25.99
C LYS A 79 4.87 0.12 26.94
N LYS A 80 5.78 -0.84 27.13
CA LYS A 80 5.60 -2.05 27.97
C LYS A 80 4.35 -2.86 27.63
N LEU A 81 3.92 -2.84 26.35
CA LEU A 81 2.69 -3.50 25.90
C LEU A 81 2.87 -5.01 25.70
N LEU A 82 4.10 -5.49 25.50
CA LEU A 82 4.41 -6.90 25.25
C LEU A 82 4.73 -7.70 26.51
N LYS A 83 4.79 -7.06 27.69
CA LYS A 83 5.09 -7.75 28.98
C LYS A 83 6.32 -8.65 28.88
N ASP A 84 7.41 -8.13 28.27
CA ASP A 84 8.69 -8.82 28.04
C ASP A 84 8.62 -10.02 27.07
N GLU A 85 7.47 -10.28 26.47
CA GLU A 85 7.36 -11.31 25.43
C GLU A 85 8.15 -10.93 24.19
N LYS A 86 8.94 -11.88 23.67
CA LYS A 86 9.73 -11.71 22.45
C LYS A 86 9.21 -12.60 21.31
N PHE A 87 9.42 -12.11 20.08
CA PHE A 87 8.87 -12.73 18.88
C PHE A 87 9.92 -12.91 17.81
N GLN A 88 9.84 -14.03 17.09
CA GLN A 88 10.53 -14.25 15.84
C GLN A 88 9.54 -13.97 14.70
N ILE A 89 9.92 -13.03 13.82
CA ILE A 89 9.14 -12.60 12.66
C ILE A 89 9.96 -12.88 11.40
N ARG A 90 9.42 -13.69 10.49
CA ARG A 90 10.04 -13.98 9.21
C ARG A 90 9.10 -13.52 8.11
N ILE A 91 9.56 -12.62 7.22
CA ILE A 91 8.71 -12.00 6.21
C ILE A 91 9.19 -12.39 4.82
N LYS A 92 8.34 -13.15 4.08
CA LYS A 92 8.55 -13.40 2.65
C LYS A 92 8.07 -12.20 1.85
N LYS A 93 9.01 -11.49 1.23
CA LYS A 93 8.73 -10.28 0.44
C LYS A 93 8.32 -10.63 -0.99
N ASN A 94 7.03 -10.54 -1.26
CA ASN A 94 6.42 -10.67 -2.59
C ASN A 94 6.02 -9.31 -3.17
N ILE A 95 5.86 -8.30 -2.31
CA ILE A 95 5.50 -6.93 -2.70
C ILE A 95 6.79 -6.15 -3.01
N PRO A 96 6.93 -5.58 -4.24
CA PRO A 96 8.10 -4.77 -4.61
C PRO A 96 8.28 -3.55 -3.69
N GLN A 97 9.54 -3.22 -3.41
CA GLN A 97 9.89 -2.04 -2.64
C GLN A 97 9.81 -0.76 -3.49
N LYS A 98 9.60 0.41 -2.86
CA LYS A 98 9.54 1.75 -3.49
C LYS A 98 8.59 1.78 -4.69
N ALA A 99 7.43 1.17 -4.52
CA ALA A 99 6.48 0.86 -5.58
C ALA A 99 5.09 1.49 -5.41
N GLY A 100 4.85 2.25 -4.34
CA GLY A 100 3.55 2.85 -4.04
C GLY A 100 2.50 1.88 -3.46
N LEU A 101 2.90 0.62 -3.15
CA LEU A 101 2.02 -0.45 -2.66
C LEU A 101 1.92 -0.54 -1.13
N GLY A 102 2.63 0.29 -0.39
CA GLY A 102 2.60 0.34 1.07
C GLY A 102 3.15 -0.91 1.78
N GLY A 103 3.92 -1.80 1.12
CA GLY A 103 4.30 -3.12 1.64
C GLY A 103 4.87 -3.11 3.06
N GLY A 104 5.79 -2.19 3.39
CA GLY A 104 6.34 -2.08 4.74
C GLY A 104 5.29 -1.68 5.79
N SER A 105 4.47 -0.67 5.49
CA SER A 105 3.38 -0.23 6.38
C SER A 105 2.33 -1.31 6.58
N MET A 106 2.02 -2.07 5.52
CA MET A 106 1.08 -3.19 5.61
C MET A 106 1.64 -4.33 6.44
N ASN A 107 2.96 -4.60 6.38
CA ASN A 107 3.58 -5.59 7.24
C ASN A 107 3.46 -5.20 8.72
N ALA A 108 3.79 -3.97 9.07
CA ALA A 108 3.66 -3.48 10.44
C ALA A 108 2.20 -3.54 10.94
N SER A 109 1.23 -3.10 10.14
CA SER A 109 -0.19 -3.17 10.50
C SER A 109 -0.71 -4.60 10.63
N SER A 110 -0.24 -5.53 9.77
CA SER A 110 -0.64 -6.95 9.85
C SER A 110 -0.12 -7.61 11.12
N VAL A 111 1.12 -7.29 11.53
CA VAL A 111 1.68 -7.75 12.82
C VAL A 111 0.90 -7.15 13.99
N LEU A 112 0.63 -5.84 13.97
CA LEU A 112 -0.15 -5.18 15.00
C LEU A 112 -1.57 -5.77 15.13
N ASN A 113 -2.25 -5.98 14.00
CA ASN A 113 -3.56 -6.67 13.98
C ASN A 113 -3.49 -8.07 14.58
N PHE A 114 -2.44 -8.84 14.25
CA PHE A 114 -2.23 -10.17 14.81
C PHE A 114 -2.11 -10.13 16.34
N LEU A 115 -1.26 -9.24 16.88
CA LEU A 115 -1.05 -9.11 18.33
C LEU A 115 -2.35 -8.73 19.05
N ILE A 116 -3.17 -7.83 18.47
CA ILE A 116 -4.46 -7.43 19.03
C ILE A 116 -5.46 -8.61 18.95
N LYS A 117 -5.61 -9.24 17.79
CA LYS A 117 -6.58 -10.35 17.61
C LYS A 117 -6.27 -11.56 18.49
N LYS A 118 -4.98 -11.85 18.72
CA LYS A 118 -4.54 -12.91 19.63
C LYS A 118 -4.57 -12.50 21.09
N LYS A 119 -5.04 -11.28 21.42
CA LYS A 119 -5.11 -10.72 22.78
C LYS A 119 -3.76 -10.67 23.48
N ILE A 120 -2.64 -10.67 22.70
CA ILE A 120 -1.28 -10.50 23.24
C ILE A 120 -1.13 -9.09 23.80
N ILE A 121 -1.67 -8.11 23.07
CA ILE A 121 -1.78 -6.73 23.54
C ILE A 121 -3.26 -6.31 23.61
N LYS A 122 -3.57 -5.48 24.61
CA LYS A 122 -4.88 -4.85 24.77
C LYS A 122 -4.69 -3.34 24.70
N ILE A 123 -5.15 -2.72 23.62
CA ILE A 123 -4.99 -1.28 23.36
C ILE A 123 -6.27 -0.68 22.81
N SER A 124 -6.52 0.58 23.17
CA SER A 124 -7.67 1.36 22.71
C SER A 124 -7.51 1.83 21.27
N GLN A 125 -8.61 2.23 20.63
CA GLN A 125 -8.57 2.83 19.30
C GLN A 125 -7.64 4.06 19.23
N LYS A 126 -7.62 4.89 20.26
CA LYS A 126 -6.70 6.05 20.36
C LYS A 126 -5.23 5.63 20.36
N GLN A 127 -4.90 4.55 21.08
CA GLN A 127 -3.54 4.00 21.08
C GLN A 127 -3.16 3.40 19.73
N ILE A 128 -4.09 2.71 19.03
CA ILE A 128 -3.86 2.19 17.69
C ILE A 128 -3.52 3.34 16.72
N LEU A 129 -4.28 4.43 16.75
CA LEU A 129 -4.03 5.61 15.93
C LEU A 129 -2.65 6.21 16.21
N ASN A 130 -2.31 6.38 17.50
CA ASN A 130 -1.01 6.94 17.91
C ASN A 130 0.15 6.04 17.44
N ILE A 131 0.12 4.74 17.76
CA ILE A 131 1.16 3.79 17.32
C ILE A 131 1.31 3.79 15.81
N SER A 132 0.19 3.75 15.07
CA SER A 132 0.21 3.77 13.61
C SER A 132 0.89 5.02 13.06
N SER A 133 0.59 6.20 13.61
CA SER A 133 1.16 7.47 13.15
C SER A 133 2.68 7.57 13.41
N LEU A 134 3.17 7.00 14.51
CA LEU A 134 4.59 6.96 14.84
C LEU A 134 5.39 6.06 13.89
N ILE A 135 4.77 5.03 13.31
CA ILE A 135 5.42 4.09 12.39
C ILE A 135 5.41 4.64 10.96
N GLY A 136 4.26 5.15 10.51
CA GLY A 136 4.10 5.68 9.16
C GLY A 136 2.64 5.95 8.78
N SER A 137 2.43 6.93 7.88
CA SER A 137 1.11 7.43 7.48
C SER A 137 0.16 6.37 6.91
N ASP A 138 0.68 5.34 6.24
CA ASP A 138 -0.15 4.29 5.63
C ASP A 138 -0.51 3.15 6.60
N VAL A 139 0.11 3.08 7.80
CA VAL A 139 -0.10 1.97 8.75
C VAL A 139 -1.55 1.87 9.20
N ILE A 140 -2.19 3.01 9.45
CA ILE A 140 -3.60 3.06 9.87
C ILE A 140 -4.56 2.48 8.82
N LEU A 141 -4.22 2.59 7.53
CA LEU A 141 -5.02 2.00 6.45
C LEU A 141 -5.05 0.47 6.55
N GLY A 142 -3.95 -0.15 6.96
CA GLY A 142 -3.81 -1.60 7.10
C GLY A 142 -4.43 -2.19 8.36
N ILE A 143 -4.89 -1.37 9.31
CA ILE A 143 -5.64 -1.86 10.47
C ILE A 143 -7.01 -2.34 10.01
N ASN A 144 -7.32 -3.65 10.22
CA ASN A 144 -8.54 -4.29 9.68
C ASN A 144 -8.70 -4.02 8.17
N GLN A 145 -7.81 -4.60 7.39
CA GLN A 145 -7.67 -4.39 5.92
C GLN A 145 -9.02 -4.50 5.20
N SER A 146 -9.53 -3.37 4.74
CA SER A 146 -10.75 -3.22 3.94
C SER A 146 -10.64 -1.98 3.07
N SER A 147 -11.38 -1.91 1.98
CA SER A 147 -11.46 -0.71 1.16
C SER A 147 -11.79 0.50 2.03
N ALA A 148 -11.12 1.63 1.78
CA ALA A 148 -11.21 2.80 2.66
C ALA A 148 -11.10 4.11 1.89
N ILE A 149 -11.69 5.15 2.45
CA ILE A 149 -11.48 6.53 2.01
C ILE A 149 -10.76 7.26 3.15
N LEU A 150 -9.56 7.74 2.84
CA LEU A 150 -8.79 8.65 3.68
C LEU A 150 -9.25 10.07 3.37
N LYS A 151 -9.77 10.77 4.37
CA LYS A 151 -10.20 12.17 4.27
C LYS A 151 -9.02 13.12 4.46
N SER A 152 -9.16 14.35 4.01
CA SER A 152 -8.13 15.40 4.13
C SER A 152 -7.72 15.74 5.58
N ASN A 153 -8.54 15.39 6.57
CA ASN A 153 -8.26 15.51 8.00
C ASN A 153 -7.69 14.23 8.64
N ASN A 154 -7.15 13.32 7.84
CA ASN A 154 -6.57 12.03 8.25
C ASN A 154 -7.57 11.02 8.87
N ILE A 155 -8.88 11.28 8.78
CA ILE A 155 -9.89 10.31 9.20
C ILE A 155 -10.05 9.25 8.10
N VAL A 156 -10.04 7.97 8.49
CA VAL A 156 -10.23 6.83 7.59
C VAL A 156 -11.65 6.29 7.77
N LYS A 157 -12.45 6.33 6.69
CA LYS A 157 -13.75 5.66 6.63
C LYS A 157 -13.62 4.36 5.84
N LYS A 158 -13.98 3.24 6.45
CA LYS A 158 -13.90 1.90 5.85
C LYS A 158 -15.21 1.48 5.23
N PHE A 159 -15.10 0.64 4.19
CA PHE A 159 -16.23 0.12 3.44
C PHE A 159 -16.04 -1.38 3.17
N SER A 160 -17.15 -2.11 3.24
CA SER A 160 -17.23 -3.53 2.88
C SER A 160 -17.99 -3.72 1.58
N LYS A 161 -17.77 -4.88 0.93
CA LYS A 161 -18.49 -5.26 -0.31
C LYS A 161 -18.39 -4.18 -1.40
N CYS A 162 -17.18 -3.66 -1.63
CA CYS A 162 -16.89 -2.77 -2.75
C CYS A 162 -16.77 -3.58 -4.06
N PRO A 163 -16.93 -2.94 -5.24
CA PRO A 163 -16.69 -3.59 -6.53
C PRO A 163 -15.30 -4.23 -6.60
N ILE A 164 -15.24 -5.41 -7.22
CA ILE A 164 -13.99 -6.15 -7.44
C ILE A 164 -13.45 -5.78 -8.82
N PHE A 165 -12.20 -5.36 -8.87
CA PHE A 165 -11.45 -5.11 -10.09
C PHE A 165 -10.35 -6.16 -10.25
N HIS A 166 -10.16 -6.67 -11.46
CA HIS A 166 -8.94 -7.37 -11.85
C HIS A 166 -7.89 -6.33 -12.21
N THR A 167 -6.65 -6.52 -11.74
CA THR A 167 -5.62 -5.48 -11.81
C THR A 167 -4.35 -6.03 -12.42
N LEU A 168 -3.84 -5.37 -13.45
CA LEU A 168 -2.49 -5.57 -13.96
C LEU A 168 -1.58 -4.51 -13.34
N LEU A 169 -0.69 -4.94 -12.45
CA LEU A 169 0.34 -4.10 -11.86
C LEU A 169 1.60 -4.21 -12.70
N VAL A 170 2.17 -3.07 -13.08
CA VAL A 170 3.44 -3.04 -13.80
C VAL A 170 4.43 -2.11 -13.11
N LYS A 171 5.67 -2.59 -12.95
CA LYS A 171 6.76 -1.85 -12.32
C LYS A 171 7.97 -1.81 -13.25
N PRO A 172 8.44 -0.62 -13.64
CA PRO A 172 9.73 -0.49 -14.34
C PRO A 172 10.89 -0.86 -13.41
N ASN A 173 12.11 -0.97 -13.98
CA ASN A 173 13.32 -1.36 -13.24
C ASN A 173 13.83 -0.27 -12.26
N PHE A 174 13.11 0.84 -12.13
CA PHE A 174 13.42 1.90 -11.17
C PHE A 174 12.28 2.10 -10.17
N GLY A 175 12.57 2.76 -9.06
CA GLY A 175 11.61 3.24 -8.07
C GLY A 175 11.48 4.76 -8.13
N CYS A 176 10.41 5.30 -7.57
CA CYS A 176 10.24 6.73 -7.37
C CYS A 176 10.54 7.09 -5.90
N SER A 177 11.28 8.17 -5.71
CA SER A 177 11.47 8.73 -4.37
C SER A 177 10.21 9.47 -3.94
N THR A 178 9.54 8.99 -2.91
CA THR A 178 8.33 9.65 -2.37
C THR A 178 8.62 11.11 -2.02
N LYS A 179 9.73 11.38 -1.34
CA LYS A 179 10.15 12.74 -0.96
C LYS A 179 10.31 13.64 -2.18
N GLU A 180 10.98 13.15 -3.23
CA GLU A 180 11.21 13.90 -4.46
C GLU A 180 9.90 14.18 -5.22
N ILE A 181 9.00 13.20 -5.32
CA ILE A 181 7.71 13.40 -6.00
C ILE A 181 6.86 14.43 -5.26
N TYR A 182 6.74 14.32 -3.92
CA TYR A 182 5.97 15.29 -3.14
C TYR A 182 6.57 16.69 -3.19
N SER A 183 7.90 16.85 -3.22
CA SER A 183 8.53 18.19 -3.32
C SER A 183 8.20 18.91 -4.63
N LYS A 184 7.83 18.17 -5.68
CA LYS A 184 7.47 18.69 -7.01
C LYS A 184 5.97 18.91 -7.21
N VAL A 185 5.14 18.65 -6.21
CA VAL A 185 3.70 18.93 -6.29
C VAL A 185 3.47 20.44 -6.28
N LYS A 186 2.97 20.97 -7.41
CA LYS A 186 2.67 22.38 -7.57
C LYS A 186 1.19 22.73 -7.33
N LYS A 187 0.28 21.78 -7.66
CA LYS A 187 -1.16 21.99 -7.60
C LYS A 187 -1.75 21.37 -6.34
N ILE A 188 -2.36 22.19 -5.52
CA ILE A 188 -3.20 21.77 -4.39
C ILE A 188 -4.65 21.86 -4.87
N THR A 189 -5.45 20.85 -4.57
CA THR A 189 -6.87 20.79 -4.97
C THR A 189 -7.77 20.88 -3.77
N ASN A 190 -8.98 21.38 -3.96
CA ASN A 190 -10.02 21.30 -2.94
C ASN A 190 -10.33 19.84 -2.61
N SER A 191 -10.70 19.58 -1.36
CA SER A 191 -11.06 18.25 -0.93
C SER A 191 -12.34 17.76 -1.63
N LYS A 192 -12.30 16.51 -2.16
CA LYS A 192 -13.42 15.84 -2.84
C LYS A 192 -13.97 14.66 -2.04
N PHE A 193 -13.19 14.16 -1.03
CA PHE A 193 -13.50 12.90 -0.34
C PHE A 193 -13.89 13.10 1.14
N ASN A 194 -14.20 14.35 1.57
CA ASN A 194 -14.60 14.63 2.96
C ASN A 194 -15.99 14.08 3.32
N ASN A 195 -16.85 13.81 2.33
CA ASN A 195 -18.12 13.11 2.52
C ASN A 195 -18.07 11.71 1.87
N PRO A 196 -17.41 10.74 2.52
CA PRO A 196 -17.11 9.46 1.91
C PRO A 196 -18.35 8.57 1.78
N LYS A 197 -18.63 8.13 0.54
CA LYS A 197 -19.73 7.28 0.16
C LYS A 197 -19.24 6.01 -0.54
N LYS A 198 -19.93 4.88 -0.38
CA LYS A 198 -19.59 3.60 -1.02
C LYS A 198 -19.61 3.68 -2.55
N LEU A 199 -20.51 4.49 -3.13
CA LEU A 199 -20.60 4.71 -4.59
C LEU A 199 -19.29 5.26 -5.20
N MET A 200 -18.39 5.87 -4.39
CA MET A 200 -17.09 6.36 -4.85
C MET A 200 -16.13 5.24 -5.27
N PHE A 201 -16.49 3.97 -5.00
CA PHE A 201 -15.76 2.80 -5.49
C PHE A 201 -16.29 2.28 -6.84
N ASN A 202 -17.35 2.86 -7.40
CA ASN A 202 -17.87 2.45 -8.70
C ASN A 202 -16.89 2.80 -9.83
N PRO A 203 -16.80 1.95 -10.89
CA PRO A 203 -15.88 2.16 -12.00
C PRO A 203 -16.00 3.53 -12.65
N GLU A 204 -17.23 3.98 -12.91
CA GLU A 204 -17.53 5.27 -13.58
C GLU A 204 -17.08 6.46 -12.74
N TYR A 205 -17.23 6.38 -11.40
CA TYR A 205 -16.74 7.41 -10.51
C TYR A 205 -15.21 7.42 -10.47
N LEU A 206 -14.59 6.24 -10.35
CA LEU A 206 -13.14 6.10 -10.28
C LEU A 206 -12.44 6.49 -11.59
N ALA A 207 -13.03 6.20 -12.75
CA ALA A 207 -12.48 6.59 -14.04
C ALA A 207 -12.27 8.11 -14.17
N ARG A 208 -13.16 8.91 -13.54
CA ARG A 208 -13.09 10.38 -13.53
C ARG A 208 -12.13 10.94 -12.45
N GLN A 209 -11.55 10.09 -11.61
CA GLN A 209 -10.60 10.53 -10.59
C GLN A 209 -9.15 10.48 -11.12
N GLU A 210 -8.24 11.02 -10.34
CA GLU A 210 -6.82 11.12 -10.68
C GLU A 210 -5.93 10.63 -9.51
N ASN A 211 -4.65 10.48 -9.79
CA ASN A 211 -3.60 10.54 -8.77
C ASN A 211 -2.82 11.84 -9.01
N ALA A 212 -3.01 12.81 -8.13
CA ALA A 212 -2.38 14.14 -8.24
C ALA A 212 -0.84 14.09 -8.27
N LEU A 213 -0.23 12.97 -7.86
CA LEU A 213 1.22 12.77 -7.92
C LEU A 213 1.71 12.36 -9.32
N GLU A 214 0.83 11.95 -10.24
CA GLU A 214 1.22 11.53 -11.60
C GLU A 214 1.93 12.64 -12.36
N VAL A 215 1.45 13.88 -12.28
CA VAL A 215 2.07 15.03 -12.98
C VAL A 215 3.53 15.18 -12.56
N ALA A 216 3.81 15.19 -11.26
CA ALA A 216 5.16 15.31 -10.73
C ALA A 216 6.02 14.08 -11.08
N ALA A 217 5.44 12.88 -10.99
CA ALA A 217 6.14 11.64 -11.31
C ALA A 217 6.47 11.55 -12.80
N PHE A 218 5.57 11.90 -13.69
CA PHE A 218 5.79 11.84 -15.14
C PHE A 218 6.74 12.90 -15.64
N SER A 219 6.74 14.10 -15.03
CA SER A 219 7.76 15.11 -15.30
C SER A 219 9.17 14.62 -14.92
N ARG A 220 9.30 13.94 -13.79
CA ARG A 220 10.60 13.43 -13.30
C ARG A 220 11.03 12.13 -13.99
N TYR A 221 10.07 11.28 -14.32
CA TYR A 221 10.27 9.97 -14.92
C TYR A 221 9.36 9.81 -16.17
N PRO A 222 9.70 10.45 -17.32
CA PRO A 222 8.85 10.48 -18.54
C PRO A 222 8.48 9.07 -19.04
N ARG A 223 9.32 8.07 -18.75
CA ARG A 223 9.03 6.67 -19.11
C ARG A 223 7.75 6.15 -18.46
N LEU A 224 7.35 6.63 -17.27
CA LEU A 224 6.08 6.26 -16.65
C LEU A 224 4.88 6.71 -17.49
N LYS A 225 4.94 7.92 -18.08
CA LYS A 225 3.88 8.42 -18.99
C LYS A 225 3.73 7.50 -20.21
N LYS A 226 4.86 7.09 -20.81
CA LYS A 226 4.86 6.16 -21.97
C LYS A 226 4.25 4.80 -21.62
N ILE A 227 4.57 4.28 -20.42
CA ILE A 227 4.00 3.00 -19.94
C ILE A 227 2.49 3.17 -19.70
N LYS A 228 2.05 4.27 -19.06
CA LYS A 228 0.63 4.54 -18.84
C LYS A 228 -0.15 4.57 -20.14
N SER A 229 0.29 5.37 -21.12
CA SER A 229 -0.37 5.44 -22.44
C SER A 229 -0.39 4.08 -23.16
N PHE A 230 0.64 3.26 -22.99
CA PHE A 230 0.61 1.89 -23.53
C PHE A 230 -0.45 1.03 -22.84
N LEU A 231 -0.54 1.08 -21.51
CA LEU A 231 -1.53 0.32 -20.75
C LEU A 231 -2.97 0.74 -21.07
N GLU A 232 -3.21 2.02 -21.32
CA GLU A 232 -4.52 2.57 -21.66
C GLU A 232 -5.07 2.02 -22.99
N ASN A 233 -4.19 1.50 -23.86
CA ASN A 233 -4.56 0.87 -25.14
C ASN A 233 -4.58 -0.67 -25.08
N LEU A 234 -4.45 -1.28 -23.90
CA LEU A 234 -4.45 -2.74 -23.75
C LEU A 234 -5.79 -3.26 -23.24
N GLN A 235 -6.51 -4.04 -24.10
CA GLN A 235 -7.72 -4.77 -23.69
C GLN A 235 -8.78 -3.89 -22.99
N ASN A 236 -8.93 -2.64 -23.40
CA ASN A 236 -9.94 -1.70 -22.89
C ASN A 236 -10.04 -1.66 -21.36
N PRO A 237 -8.99 -1.22 -20.63
CA PRO A 237 -9.06 -1.11 -19.18
C PRO A 237 -10.14 -0.09 -18.78
N LEU A 238 -10.81 -0.30 -17.66
CA LEU A 238 -11.74 0.65 -17.06
C LEU A 238 -11.06 2.00 -16.79
N PHE A 239 -9.83 1.95 -16.30
CA PHE A 239 -8.91 3.07 -16.15
C PHE A 239 -7.50 2.58 -15.84
N VAL A 240 -6.51 3.46 -16.01
CA VAL A 240 -5.10 3.21 -15.64
C VAL A 240 -4.63 4.31 -14.70
N ARG A 241 -3.94 3.93 -13.62
CA ARG A 241 -3.49 4.90 -12.61
C ARG A 241 -2.20 4.48 -11.92
N MET A 242 -1.35 5.45 -11.61
CA MET A 242 -0.21 5.23 -10.73
C MET A 242 -0.69 5.07 -9.29
N THR A 243 -0.13 4.13 -8.53
CA THR A 243 -0.44 3.99 -7.11
C THR A 243 0.58 4.71 -6.24
N GLY A 244 0.09 5.46 -5.25
CA GLY A 244 0.94 6.29 -4.37
C GLY A 244 1.83 7.23 -5.17
N SER A 245 3.09 7.36 -4.78
CA SER A 245 4.12 8.13 -5.48
C SER A 245 4.81 7.35 -6.61
N GLY A 246 4.29 6.18 -7.00
CA GLY A 246 4.88 5.31 -8.01
C GLY A 246 5.97 4.39 -7.41
N SER A 247 6.67 3.65 -8.25
CA SER A 247 6.66 3.67 -9.72
C SER A 247 5.63 2.71 -10.37
N ILE A 248 4.80 2.00 -9.58
CA ILE A 248 3.81 1.09 -10.16
C ILE A 248 2.67 1.86 -10.80
N LEU A 249 2.33 1.44 -12.03
CA LEU A 249 1.10 1.74 -12.73
C LEU A 249 0.18 0.53 -12.65
N VAL A 250 -1.11 0.78 -12.45
CA VAL A 250 -2.14 -0.25 -12.33
C VAL A 250 -3.19 -0.01 -13.40
N ALA A 251 -3.42 -1.01 -14.25
CA ALA A 251 -4.55 -1.05 -15.17
C ALA A 251 -5.67 -1.91 -14.56
N TYR A 252 -6.89 -1.41 -14.59
CA TYR A 252 -8.05 -2.02 -13.93
C TYR A 252 -9.01 -2.58 -14.98
N TYR A 253 -9.46 -3.80 -14.77
CA TYR A 253 -10.31 -4.54 -15.70
C TYR A 253 -11.54 -5.11 -15.00
N GLN A 254 -12.62 -5.25 -15.74
CA GLN A 254 -13.83 -5.93 -15.30
C GLN A 254 -13.61 -7.46 -15.21
N SER A 255 -12.86 -8.03 -16.16
CA SER A 255 -12.66 -9.47 -16.24
C SER A 255 -11.20 -9.88 -15.99
N LYS A 256 -11.02 -11.09 -15.45
CA LYS A 256 -9.70 -11.71 -15.27
C LYS A 256 -9.06 -12.02 -16.64
N LYS A 257 -9.86 -12.42 -17.63
CA LYS A 257 -9.39 -12.78 -18.97
C LYS A 257 -8.71 -11.60 -19.64
N ASP A 258 -9.34 -10.41 -19.66
CA ASP A 258 -8.77 -9.22 -20.28
C ASP A 258 -7.50 -8.78 -19.57
N CYS A 259 -7.47 -8.88 -18.24
CA CYS A 259 -6.30 -8.58 -17.43
C CYS A 259 -5.10 -9.50 -17.77
N GLU A 260 -5.33 -10.81 -17.95
CA GLU A 260 -4.27 -11.76 -18.32
C GLU A 260 -3.79 -11.54 -19.78
N LEU A 261 -4.70 -11.26 -20.73
CA LEU A 261 -4.34 -10.92 -22.09
C LEU A 261 -3.49 -9.65 -22.14
N ALA A 262 -3.88 -8.62 -21.39
CA ALA A 262 -3.11 -7.39 -21.27
C ALA A 262 -1.71 -7.64 -20.69
N LYS A 263 -1.56 -8.54 -19.71
CA LYS A 263 -0.26 -8.95 -19.19
C LYS A 263 0.62 -9.58 -20.28
N VAL A 264 0.07 -10.48 -21.09
CA VAL A 264 0.81 -11.12 -22.19
C VAL A 264 1.30 -10.06 -23.18
N GLN A 265 0.43 -9.17 -23.62
CA GLN A 265 0.77 -8.09 -24.54
C GLN A 265 1.80 -7.11 -23.94
N PHE A 266 1.63 -6.76 -22.66
CA PHE A 266 2.58 -5.92 -21.95
C PHE A 266 3.98 -6.56 -21.93
N LYS A 267 4.06 -7.85 -21.58
CA LYS A 267 5.35 -8.57 -21.48
C LYS A 267 6.06 -8.73 -22.82
N ARG A 268 5.34 -8.82 -23.96
CA ARG A 268 5.95 -8.82 -25.30
C ARG A 268 6.73 -7.53 -25.58
N LYS A 269 6.24 -6.36 -25.10
CA LYS A 269 6.90 -5.06 -25.32
C LYS A 269 7.89 -4.68 -24.21
N PHE A 270 7.59 -5.08 -22.96
CA PHE A 270 8.35 -4.70 -21.77
C PHE A 270 8.80 -5.94 -20.99
N GLU A 271 9.49 -6.85 -21.65
CA GLU A 271 9.90 -8.17 -21.11
C GLU A 271 10.57 -8.08 -19.74
N LYS A 272 11.52 -7.13 -19.57
CA LYS A 272 12.31 -6.95 -18.35
C LYS A 272 11.58 -6.27 -17.18
N TYR A 273 10.36 -5.76 -17.41
CA TYR A 273 9.61 -5.11 -16.33
C TYR A 273 8.82 -6.13 -15.53
N TRP A 274 8.80 -5.93 -14.23
CA TRP A 274 7.96 -6.74 -13.36
C TRP A 274 6.47 -6.44 -13.61
N CYS A 275 5.67 -7.48 -13.68
CA CYS A 275 4.23 -7.36 -13.69
C CYS A 275 3.56 -8.48 -12.89
N ASN A 276 2.39 -8.19 -12.36
CA ASN A 276 1.59 -9.13 -11.59
C ASN A 276 0.10 -8.89 -11.88
N VAL A 277 -0.65 -9.97 -12.05
CA VAL A 277 -2.11 -9.93 -12.08
C VAL A 277 -2.61 -10.19 -10.68
N SER A 278 -3.54 -9.37 -10.24
CA SER A 278 -4.15 -9.42 -8.92
C SER A 278 -5.64 -9.06 -9.01
N LYS A 279 -6.33 -9.03 -7.89
CA LYS A 279 -7.70 -8.49 -7.81
C LYS A 279 -7.87 -7.71 -6.51
N THR A 280 -8.76 -6.72 -6.50
CA THR A 280 -9.16 -6.04 -5.25
C THR A 280 -9.94 -7.01 -4.35
N LEU A 281 -9.85 -6.77 -3.03
CA LEU A 281 -10.44 -7.62 -2.00
C LEU A 281 -11.76 -7.04 -1.49
#